data_a31922dd18ffd1a6ffaa74f58f2c0e67
#
_entry.id   a31922dd18ffd1a6ffaa74f58f2c0e67
#
_cell.length_a   1.000
_cell.length_b   1.000
_cell.length_c   1.000
_cell.angle_alpha   90.00
_cell.angle_beta   90.00
_cell.angle_gamma   90.00
#
_symmetry.space_group_name_H-M   'P 1'
#
loop_
_entity.id
_entity.type
_entity.pdbx_description
1 polymer ?
#
loop_
_entity_poly.entity_id
_entity_poly.type
_entity_poly.pdbx_seq_one_letter_code
_entity_poly.pdbx_strand_id
1 'polypeptide(L)'
;MTQEEILEIKERIESLTSLKNELKNEEQAIKLTMNSIYGAIGNNWFVCFNPDVAESVTLQGQDLIKYSEKILHKYFHEHWHLDKELHEKLGVTDVKRVIKPLVVYGDTDSNYVTFQEVVDSCNYQGDDKELILKINEYRLNDYLKKCFDIYSKKWNTDNYQDFELETLSYNGIFLGKKKYVVNLAYDSGIHTDALSQLKFTGVEMIKGGTPPFVREKLVYLTKFIFSKGRNFDIREFVKELKNIKKDFKVQEPKSISASVNINNYEKFILNDTTGFEVAKACPIHVRASGYHNYLLNNSKYKSKYSLIRSSEKVNYYFVKTKSIADNNVFAYPQGTYPYEFAPPIDYDEQFTKTILDPINRFIEVMGYNKISPNLFMINALF
;
A
#
# COMPACT_ATOMS: atom_id res chain seq x y z
N MET A 1 33.71 0.69 -28.81
CA MET A 1 32.76 1.83 -28.83
C MET A 1 33.57 3.12 -28.72
N THR A 2 33.45 3.99 -29.69
CA THR A 2 34.09 5.30 -29.67
C THR A 2 33.34 6.25 -28.71
N GLN A 3 33.98 7.36 -28.32
CA GLN A 3 33.30 8.38 -27.51
C GLN A 3 32.09 9.00 -28.23
N GLU A 4 32.15 9.11 -29.56
CA GLU A 4 31.02 9.59 -30.40
C GLU A 4 29.85 8.62 -30.38
N GLU A 5 30.09 7.33 -30.54
CA GLU A 5 29.04 6.30 -30.44
C GLU A 5 28.34 6.31 -29.07
N ILE A 6 29.11 6.54 -27.98
CA ILE A 6 28.53 6.64 -26.62
C ILE A 6 27.65 7.90 -26.48
N LEU A 7 28.05 9.01 -27.08
CA LEU A 7 27.31 10.26 -27.05
C LEU A 7 25.96 10.12 -27.80
N GLU A 8 26.03 9.58 -29.02
CA GLU A 8 24.84 9.33 -29.86
C GLU A 8 23.83 8.40 -29.15
N ILE A 9 24.32 7.34 -28.49
CA ILE A 9 23.47 6.43 -27.70
C ILE A 9 22.82 7.18 -26.54
N LYS A 10 23.56 8.04 -25.82
CA LYS A 10 22.99 8.83 -24.72
C LYS A 10 21.92 9.79 -25.18
N GLU A 11 22.16 10.54 -26.25
CA GLU A 11 21.16 11.44 -26.84
C GLU A 11 19.91 10.67 -27.29
N ARG A 12 20.09 9.48 -27.87
CA ARG A 12 18.97 8.62 -28.24
C ARG A 12 18.19 8.12 -27.03
N ILE A 13 18.86 7.73 -25.94
CA ILE A 13 18.22 7.33 -24.68
C ILE A 13 17.42 8.50 -24.09
N GLU A 14 17.99 9.71 -24.05
CA GLU A 14 17.30 10.89 -23.56
C GLU A 14 16.06 11.23 -24.40
N SER A 15 16.18 11.20 -25.73
CA SER A 15 15.06 11.41 -26.65
C SER A 15 13.93 10.38 -26.44
N LEU A 16 14.27 9.10 -26.36
CA LEU A 16 13.29 8.03 -26.13
C LEU A 16 12.65 8.13 -24.74
N THR A 17 13.43 8.54 -23.75
CA THR A 17 12.92 8.76 -22.38
C THR A 17 11.93 9.92 -22.34
N SER A 18 12.23 11.01 -23.05
CA SER A 18 11.32 12.16 -23.21
C SER A 18 10.03 11.76 -23.87
N LEU A 19 10.10 11.06 -25.02
CA LEU A 19 8.94 10.58 -25.75
C LEU A 19 8.09 9.62 -24.91
N LYS A 20 8.72 8.70 -24.19
CA LYS A 20 8.02 7.80 -23.25
C LYS A 20 7.24 8.56 -22.18
N ASN A 21 7.84 9.61 -21.61
CA ASN A 21 7.19 10.44 -20.59
C ASN A 21 6.03 11.24 -21.18
N GLU A 22 6.16 11.76 -22.38
CA GLU A 22 5.10 12.47 -23.11
C GLU A 22 3.90 11.55 -23.35
N LEU A 23 4.11 10.38 -23.96
CA LEU A 23 3.06 9.38 -24.20
C LEU A 23 2.40 8.91 -22.90
N LYS A 24 3.16 8.73 -21.83
CA LYS A 24 2.60 8.39 -20.52
C LYS A 24 1.72 9.50 -19.94
N ASN A 25 2.08 10.75 -20.15
CA ASN A 25 1.27 11.91 -19.72
C ASN A 25 -0.03 12.01 -20.54
N GLU A 26 0.02 11.76 -21.83
CA GLU A 26 -1.17 11.70 -22.70
C GLU A 26 -2.11 10.57 -22.26
N GLU A 27 -1.59 9.36 -22.06
CA GLU A 27 -2.37 8.23 -21.56
C GLU A 27 -3.05 8.58 -20.23
N GLN A 28 -2.29 9.18 -19.29
CA GLN A 28 -2.83 9.60 -17.99
C GLN A 28 -3.92 10.66 -18.14
N ALA A 29 -3.78 11.62 -19.05
CA ALA A 29 -4.80 12.63 -19.32
C ALA A 29 -6.09 12.02 -19.88
N ILE A 30 -5.99 11.05 -20.78
CA ILE A 30 -7.12 10.32 -21.34
C ILE A 30 -7.82 9.53 -20.22
N LYS A 31 -7.08 8.77 -19.41
CA LYS A 31 -7.63 8.02 -18.25
C LYS A 31 -8.38 8.94 -17.29
N LEU A 32 -7.81 10.09 -16.95
CA LEU A 32 -8.44 11.07 -16.06
C LEU A 32 -9.73 11.61 -16.67
N THR A 33 -9.76 11.91 -17.98
CA THR A 33 -10.94 12.40 -18.69
C THR A 33 -12.05 11.36 -18.68
N MET A 34 -11.75 10.11 -19.01
CA MET A 34 -12.72 9.01 -19.00
C MET A 34 -13.31 8.78 -17.60
N ASN A 35 -12.45 8.74 -16.57
CA ASN A 35 -12.90 8.58 -15.18
C ASN A 35 -13.74 9.78 -14.71
N SER A 36 -13.44 10.99 -15.20
CA SER A 36 -14.20 12.20 -14.88
C SER A 36 -15.60 12.17 -15.47
N ILE A 37 -15.78 11.62 -16.67
CA ILE A 37 -17.10 11.46 -17.31
C ILE A 37 -17.99 10.56 -16.44
N TYR A 38 -17.48 9.41 -16.00
CA TYR A 38 -18.21 8.53 -15.07
C TYR A 38 -18.58 9.25 -13.78
N GLY A 39 -17.63 9.94 -13.14
CA GLY A 39 -17.87 10.72 -11.94
C GLY A 39 -18.87 11.87 -12.13
N ALA A 40 -18.84 12.52 -13.29
CA ALA A 40 -19.79 13.57 -13.64
C ALA A 40 -21.22 13.05 -13.79
N ILE A 41 -21.42 11.91 -14.47
CA ILE A 41 -22.75 11.28 -14.63
C ILE A 41 -23.37 10.94 -13.26
N GLY A 42 -22.56 10.56 -12.25
CA GLY A 42 -23.00 10.31 -10.89
C GLY A 42 -23.13 11.55 -9.99
N ASN A 43 -22.86 12.75 -10.50
CA ASN A 43 -22.91 14.00 -9.72
C ASN A 43 -24.23 14.74 -9.94
N ASN A 44 -25.01 14.98 -8.86
CA ASN A 44 -26.29 15.67 -8.89
C ASN A 44 -26.29 17.06 -9.51
N TRP A 45 -25.15 17.72 -9.60
CA TRP A 45 -25.00 19.05 -10.17
C TRP A 45 -24.59 19.05 -11.65
N PHE A 46 -24.38 17.86 -12.23
CA PHE A 46 -24.00 17.74 -13.64
C PHE A 46 -25.24 17.70 -14.55
N VAL A 47 -25.18 18.41 -15.68
CA VAL A 47 -26.32 18.53 -16.61
C VAL A 47 -26.82 17.20 -17.16
N CYS A 48 -25.94 16.21 -17.29
CA CYS A 48 -26.27 14.84 -17.72
C CYS A 48 -26.28 13.85 -16.54
N PHE A 49 -26.65 14.31 -15.34
CA PHE A 49 -26.77 13.44 -14.17
C PHE A 49 -27.76 12.30 -14.44
N ASN A 50 -27.27 11.07 -14.28
CA ASN A 50 -28.07 9.87 -14.41
C ASN A 50 -27.53 8.79 -13.44
N PRO A 51 -28.16 8.64 -12.26
CA PRO A 51 -27.69 7.69 -11.27
C PRO A 51 -27.82 6.24 -11.71
N ASP A 52 -28.84 5.92 -12.54
CA ASP A 52 -29.07 4.54 -13.02
C ASP A 52 -27.95 4.10 -13.96
N VAL A 53 -27.49 5.00 -14.82
CA VAL A 53 -26.33 4.74 -15.70
C VAL A 53 -25.05 4.58 -14.87
N ALA A 54 -24.81 5.45 -13.89
CA ALA A 54 -23.65 5.35 -13.01
C ALA A 54 -23.66 4.05 -12.20
N GLU A 55 -24.81 3.63 -11.68
CA GLU A 55 -24.96 2.34 -10.99
C GLU A 55 -24.72 1.16 -11.95
N SER A 56 -25.28 1.20 -13.13
CA SER A 56 -25.14 0.14 -14.14
C SER A 56 -23.66 -0.10 -14.52
N VAL A 57 -22.85 0.95 -14.66
CA VAL A 57 -21.42 0.84 -14.95
C VAL A 57 -20.70 0.10 -13.81
N THR A 58 -21.02 0.43 -12.55
CA THR A 58 -20.39 -0.24 -11.39
C THR A 58 -20.84 -1.69 -11.23
N LEU A 59 -22.12 -1.98 -11.44
CA LEU A 59 -22.64 -3.34 -11.39
C LEU A 59 -22.06 -4.21 -12.49
N GLN A 60 -21.92 -3.67 -13.71
CA GLN A 60 -21.26 -4.36 -14.81
C GLN A 60 -19.80 -4.67 -14.51
N GLY A 61 -19.04 -3.72 -13.93
CA GLY A 61 -17.67 -3.94 -13.49
C GLY A 61 -17.56 -5.05 -12.44
N GLN A 62 -18.48 -5.08 -11.47
CA GLN A 62 -18.54 -6.16 -10.47
C GLN A 62 -18.86 -7.53 -11.09
N ASP A 63 -19.73 -7.59 -12.10
CA ASP A 63 -20.05 -8.84 -12.77
C ASP A 63 -18.87 -9.34 -13.60
N LEU A 64 -18.18 -8.44 -14.32
CA LEU A 64 -16.99 -8.76 -15.10
C LEU A 64 -15.85 -9.33 -14.23
N ILE A 65 -15.57 -8.73 -13.07
CA ILE A 65 -14.49 -9.22 -12.20
C ILE A 65 -14.84 -10.59 -11.58
N LYS A 66 -16.12 -10.82 -11.22
CA LYS A 66 -16.58 -12.13 -10.76
C LYS A 66 -16.56 -13.17 -11.87
N TYR A 67 -16.89 -12.76 -13.08
CA TYR A 67 -16.82 -13.65 -14.24
C TYR A 67 -15.38 -14.03 -14.56
N SER A 68 -14.43 -13.09 -14.51
CA SER A 68 -13.01 -13.38 -14.73
C SER A 68 -12.44 -14.34 -13.69
N GLU A 69 -12.80 -14.19 -12.39
CA GLU A 69 -12.47 -15.16 -11.35
C GLU A 69 -13.00 -16.57 -11.68
N LYS A 70 -14.28 -16.63 -12.07
CA LYS A 70 -14.93 -17.93 -12.42
C LYS A 70 -14.25 -18.63 -13.58
N ILE A 71 -13.90 -17.91 -14.65
CA ILE A 71 -13.27 -18.53 -15.82
C ILE A 71 -11.82 -18.92 -15.57
N LEU A 72 -11.08 -18.18 -14.74
CA LEU A 72 -9.74 -18.56 -14.28
C LEU A 72 -9.79 -19.86 -13.47
N HIS A 73 -10.69 -19.95 -12.48
CA HIS A 73 -10.88 -21.18 -11.72
C HIS A 73 -11.29 -22.34 -12.61
N LYS A 74 -12.21 -22.11 -13.57
CA LYS A 74 -12.64 -23.14 -14.51
C LYS A 74 -11.48 -23.69 -15.33
N TYR A 75 -10.61 -22.80 -15.86
CA TYR A 75 -9.46 -23.25 -16.63
C TYR A 75 -8.53 -24.13 -15.79
N PHE A 76 -8.08 -23.67 -14.63
CA PHE A 76 -7.10 -24.38 -13.83
C PHE A 76 -7.66 -25.64 -13.14
N HIS A 77 -8.93 -25.63 -12.73
CA HIS A 77 -9.54 -26.80 -12.07
C HIS A 77 -10.00 -27.89 -13.04
N GLU A 78 -10.45 -27.49 -14.26
CA GLU A 78 -11.08 -28.43 -15.20
C GLU A 78 -10.23 -28.71 -16.43
N HIS A 79 -9.48 -27.74 -16.94
CA HIS A 79 -8.78 -27.84 -18.22
C HIS A 79 -7.26 -27.99 -18.09
N TRP A 80 -6.62 -27.35 -17.11
CA TRP A 80 -5.17 -27.33 -16.95
C TRP A 80 -4.53 -28.70 -17.09
N HIS A 81 -4.94 -29.69 -16.30
CA HIS A 81 -4.37 -31.04 -16.28
C HIS A 81 -4.67 -31.86 -17.55
N LEU A 82 -5.56 -31.38 -18.42
CA LEU A 82 -5.93 -32.02 -19.68
C LEU A 82 -5.33 -31.33 -20.91
N ASP A 83 -4.71 -30.16 -20.75
CA ASP A 83 -4.19 -29.32 -21.86
C ASP A 83 -2.82 -29.82 -22.34
N LYS A 84 -2.83 -30.98 -23.02
CA LYS A 84 -1.62 -31.65 -23.51
C LYS A 84 -0.81 -30.78 -24.48
N GLU A 85 -1.48 -29.98 -25.31
CA GLU A 85 -0.82 -29.07 -26.25
C GLU A 85 0.04 -28.03 -25.50
N LEU A 86 -0.53 -27.45 -24.46
CA LEU A 86 0.21 -26.49 -23.63
C LEU A 86 1.35 -27.19 -22.86
N HIS A 87 1.10 -28.37 -22.30
CA HIS A 87 2.13 -29.12 -21.58
C HIS A 87 3.33 -29.47 -22.46
N GLU A 88 3.10 -29.83 -23.70
CA GLU A 88 4.16 -30.11 -24.68
C GLU A 88 4.98 -28.82 -24.95
N LYS A 89 4.31 -27.69 -25.19
CA LYS A 89 4.98 -26.37 -25.39
C LYS A 89 5.80 -25.92 -24.18
N LEU A 90 5.33 -26.24 -22.97
CA LEU A 90 6.01 -25.91 -21.71
C LEU A 90 7.11 -26.90 -21.33
N GLY A 91 7.13 -28.10 -21.96
CA GLY A 91 8.02 -29.18 -21.60
C GLY A 91 7.73 -29.79 -20.23
N VAL A 92 6.47 -29.76 -19.79
CA VAL A 92 6.03 -30.32 -18.50
C VAL A 92 5.35 -31.71 -18.69
N THR A 93 5.51 -32.57 -17.69
CA THR A 93 4.90 -33.91 -17.66
C THR A 93 4.23 -34.12 -16.30
N ASP A 94 3.42 -35.16 -16.21
CA ASP A 94 2.77 -35.60 -14.97
C ASP A 94 1.97 -34.50 -14.27
N VAL A 95 1.26 -33.68 -15.07
CA VAL A 95 0.51 -32.54 -14.56
C VAL A 95 -0.70 -33.00 -13.77
N LYS A 96 -0.76 -32.60 -12.50
CA LYS A 96 -1.83 -32.92 -11.56
C LYS A 96 -2.94 -31.89 -11.63
N ARG A 97 -4.12 -32.30 -11.22
CA ARG A 97 -5.27 -31.40 -11.10
C ARG A 97 -5.05 -30.38 -9.96
N VAL A 98 -5.30 -29.13 -10.25
CA VAL A 98 -5.36 -28.03 -9.26
C VAL A 98 -6.75 -28.01 -8.64
N ILE A 99 -6.86 -27.90 -7.32
CA ILE A 99 -8.13 -27.95 -6.59
C ILE A 99 -8.36 -26.78 -5.62
N LYS A 100 -7.31 -26.09 -5.18
CA LYS A 100 -7.46 -24.93 -4.30
C LYS A 100 -7.87 -23.67 -5.07
N PRO A 101 -8.60 -22.75 -4.41
CA PRO A 101 -8.87 -21.46 -5.01
C PRO A 101 -7.58 -20.73 -5.38
N LEU A 102 -7.54 -20.16 -6.57
CA LEU A 102 -6.37 -19.44 -7.09
C LEU A 102 -6.48 -17.93 -6.88
N VAL A 103 -7.68 -17.35 -7.00
CA VAL A 103 -7.89 -15.91 -6.77
C VAL A 103 -7.90 -15.65 -5.27
N VAL A 104 -6.91 -14.90 -4.79
CA VAL A 104 -6.73 -14.59 -3.36
C VAL A 104 -7.24 -13.19 -2.99
N TYR A 105 -7.35 -12.30 -3.98
CA TYR A 105 -7.84 -10.95 -3.78
C TYR A 105 -8.34 -10.37 -5.12
N GLY A 106 -9.44 -9.61 -5.08
CA GLY A 106 -9.95 -8.85 -6.23
C GLY A 106 -10.17 -7.39 -5.82
N ASP A 107 -9.88 -6.46 -6.72
CA ASP A 107 -10.09 -5.04 -6.49
C ASP A 107 -10.51 -4.34 -7.78
N THR A 108 -11.72 -3.80 -7.78
CA THR A 108 -12.32 -2.97 -8.83
C THR A 108 -12.30 -3.63 -10.23
N ASP A 109 -11.14 -3.78 -10.84
CA ASP A 109 -10.88 -4.23 -12.22
C ASP A 109 -9.76 -5.28 -12.32
N SER A 110 -9.23 -5.75 -11.21
CA SER A 110 -8.11 -6.68 -11.18
C SER A 110 -8.33 -7.87 -10.25
N ASN A 111 -7.81 -9.03 -10.64
CA ASN A 111 -7.71 -10.25 -9.83
C ASN A 111 -6.25 -10.56 -9.49
N TYR A 112 -6.00 -10.85 -8.22
CA TYR A 112 -4.72 -11.34 -7.73
C TYR A 112 -4.79 -12.85 -7.61
N VAL A 113 -3.97 -13.53 -8.40
CA VAL A 113 -3.98 -14.98 -8.57
C VAL A 113 -2.72 -15.58 -7.96
N THR A 114 -2.85 -16.62 -7.15
CA THR A 114 -1.72 -17.41 -6.70
C THR A 114 -1.48 -18.58 -7.65
N PHE A 115 -0.27 -18.72 -8.16
CA PHE A 115 0.11 -19.82 -9.05
C PHE A 115 0.85 -20.95 -8.33
N GLN A 116 0.97 -20.89 -6.98
CA GLN A 116 1.75 -21.89 -6.25
C GLN A 116 1.27 -23.32 -6.52
N GLU A 117 -0.05 -23.58 -6.51
CA GLU A 117 -0.57 -24.90 -6.82
C GLU A 117 -0.38 -25.31 -8.27
N VAL A 118 -0.38 -24.37 -9.20
CA VAL A 118 -0.11 -24.64 -10.62
C VAL A 118 1.35 -25.07 -10.78
N VAL A 119 2.29 -24.33 -10.17
CA VAL A 119 3.71 -24.69 -10.15
C VAL A 119 3.93 -26.05 -9.49
N ASP A 120 3.34 -26.28 -8.31
CA ASP A 120 3.48 -27.54 -7.56
C ASP A 120 2.78 -28.73 -8.29
N SER A 121 1.88 -28.46 -9.24
CA SER A 121 1.13 -29.47 -9.98
C SER A 121 1.91 -30.10 -11.14
N CYS A 122 3.03 -29.54 -11.54
CA CYS A 122 3.83 -29.99 -12.68
C CYS A 122 5.32 -30.03 -12.33
N ASN A 123 6.12 -30.72 -13.14
CA ASN A 123 7.55 -30.90 -12.94
C ASN A 123 8.39 -29.97 -13.84
N TYR A 124 8.03 -28.72 -13.95
CA TYR A 124 8.79 -27.75 -14.74
C TYR A 124 10.23 -27.61 -14.22
N GLN A 125 11.22 -27.67 -15.14
CA GLN A 125 12.64 -27.65 -14.80
C GLN A 125 13.29 -26.26 -14.92
N GLY A 126 12.49 -25.22 -15.18
CA GLY A 126 12.94 -23.84 -15.31
C GLY A 126 12.55 -22.98 -14.11
N ASP A 127 12.62 -21.66 -14.30
CA ASP A 127 12.17 -20.67 -13.32
C ASP A 127 10.63 -20.61 -13.30
N ASP A 128 10.03 -20.68 -12.11
CA ASP A 128 8.58 -20.59 -11.90
C ASP A 128 7.97 -19.32 -12.52
N LYS A 129 8.71 -18.20 -12.50
CA LYS A 129 8.31 -16.97 -13.14
C LYS A 129 8.15 -17.15 -14.67
N GLU A 130 9.11 -17.80 -15.30
CA GLU A 130 9.03 -18.08 -16.74
C GLU A 130 7.88 -19.01 -17.07
N LEU A 131 7.63 -20.03 -16.25
CA LEU A 131 6.50 -20.92 -16.41
C LEU A 131 5.18 -20.13 -16.45
N ILE A 132 4.96 -19.25 -15.48
CA ILE A 132 3.73 -18.45 -15.37
C ILE A 132 3.57 -17.51 -16.57
N LEU A 133 4.65 -16.83 -16.98
CA LEU A 133 4.63 -15.96 -18.16
C LEU A 133 4.30 -16.75 -19.44
N LYS A 134 4.87 -17.93 -19.64
CA LYS A 134 4.57 -18.80 -20.79
C LYS A 134 3.14 -19.34 -20.77
N ILE A 135 2.61 -19.72 -19.60
CA ILE A 135 1.19 -20.11 -19.44
C ILE A 135 0.28 -18.96 -19.88
N ASN A 136 0.60 -17.73 -19.43
CA ASN A 136 -0.18 -16.55 -19.80
C ASN A 136 -0.12 -16.30 -21.31
N GLU A 137 1.07 -16.28 -21.90
CA GLU A 137 1.31 -16.01 -23.33
C GLU A 137 0.68 -17.07 -24.22
N TYR A 138 0.92 -18.37 -23.94
CA TYR A 138 0.54 -19.47 -24.83
C TYR A 138 -0.92 -19.91 -24.65
N ARG A 139 -1.58 -19.53 -23.54
CA ARG A 139 -2.91 -20.03 -23.27
C ARG A 139 -3.87 -19.02 -22.64
N LEU A 140 -3.53 -18.36 -21.53
CA LEU A 140 -4.51 -17.59 -20.77
C LEU A 140 -5.03 -16.37 -21.53
N ASN A 141 -4.18 -15.63 -22.25
CA ASN A 141 -4.61 -14.47 -23.02
C ASN A 141 -5.71 -14.84 -24.00
N ASP A 142 -5.49 -15.88 -24.82
CA ASP A 142 -6.49 -16.34 -25.81
C ASP A 142 -7.74 -16.93 -25.16
N TYR A 143 -7.56 -17.67 -24.07
CA TYR A 143 -8.68 -18.28 -23.34
C TYR A 143 -9.59 -17.20 -22.74
N LEU A 144 -9.02 -16.21 -22.05
CA LEU A 144 -9.76 -15.10 -21.45
C LEU A 144 -10.50 -14.31 -22.51
N LYS A 145 -9.81 -13.95 -23.61
CA LYS A 145 -10.43 -13.21 -24.73
C LYS A 145 -11.66 -13.95 -25.27
N LYS A 146 -11.55 -15.24 -25.57
CA LYS A 146 -12.67 -16.08 -26.04
C LYS A 146 -13.82 -16.12 -25.02
N CYS A 147 -13.51 -16.20 -23.73
CA CYS A 147 -14.51 -16.19 -22.67
C CYS A 147 -15.26 -14.85 -22.60
N PHE A 148 -14.55 -13.72 -22.72
CA PHE A 148 -15.15 -12.40 -22.73
C PHE A 148 -15.95 -12.13 -24.01
N ASP A 149 -15.54 -12.68 -25.16
CA ASP A 149 -16.35 -12.65 -26.39
C ASP A 149 -17.69 -13.38 -26.22
N ILE A 150 -17.68 -14.52 -25.53
CA ILE A 150 -18.90 -15.27 -25.21
C ILE A 150 -19.77 -14.49 -24.20
N TYR A 151 -19.15 -13.84 -23.23
CA TYR A 151 -19.84 -13.02 -22.23
C TYR A 151 -20.54 -11.83 -22.90
N SER A 152 -19.83 -11.08 -23.76
CA SER A 152 -20.36 -9.90 -24.44
C SER A 152 -21.54 -10.22 -25.36
N LYS A 153 -21.50 -11.37 -26.07
CA LYS A 153 -22.59 -11.85 -26.89
C LYS A 153 -23.91 -12.08 -26.13
N LYS A 154 -23.87 -12.39 -24.83
CA LYS A 154 -25.08 -12.50 -24.00
C LYS A 154 -25.79 -11.16 -23.84
N TRP A 155 -25.07 -10.06 -23.94
CA TRP A 155 -25.57 -8.69 -23.85
C TRP A 155 -25.78 -8.05 -25.22
N ASN A 156 -25.66 -8.85 -26.31
CA ASN A 156 -25.78 -8.37 -27.73
C ASN A 156 -24.84 -7.19 -27.99
N THR A 157 -23.59 -7.27 -27.53
CA THR A 157 -22.54 -6.25 -27.73
C THR A 157 -21.24 -6.89 -28.15
N ASP A 158 -20.32 -6.11 -28.70
CA ASP A 158 -18.94 -6.50 -28.96
C ASP A 158 -18.14 -6.55 -27.64
N ASN A 159 -17.06 -7.31 -27.66
CA ASN A 159 -16.14 -7.39 -26.54
C ASN A 159 -15.14 -6.21 -26.58
N TYR A 160 -15.22 -5.35 -25.59
CA TYR A 160 -14.27 -4.25 -25.33
C TYR A 160 -13.39 -4.49 -24.11
N GLN A 161 -13.45 -5.72 -23.53
CA GLN A 161 -12.67 -6.07 -22.34
C GLN A 161 -11.35 -6.69 -22.74
N ASP A 162 -10.28 -6.14 -22.19
CA ASP A 162 -8.93 -6.70 -22.30
C ASP A 162 -8.40 -7.00 -20.90
N PHE A 163 -8.09 -8.27 -20.63
CA PHE A 163 -7.54 -8.74 -19.38
C PHE A 163 -6.11 -9.20 -19.63
N GLU A 164 -5.16 -8.39 -19.21
CA GLU A 164 -3.74 -8.62 -19.39
C GLU A 164 -3.04 -8.95 -18.04
N LEU A 165 -1.92 -9.64 -18.13
CA LEU A 165 -1.00 -9.81 -17.02
C LEU A 165 -0.17 -8.53 -16.85
N GLU A 166 -0.58 -7.64 -15.93
CA GLU A 166 0.19 -6.43 -15.62
C GLU A 166 1.43 -6.75 -14.79
N THR A 167 1.23 -7.48 -13.69
CA THR A 167 2.30 -7.73 -12.71
C THR A 167 2.38 -9.18 -12.30
N LEU A 168 3.61 -9.69 -12.12
CA LEU A 168 3.90 -10.94 -11.43
C LEU A 168 4.75 -10.65 -10.20
N SER A 169 4.47 -11.35 -9.11
CA SER A 169 5.18 -11.16 -7.84
C SER A 169 5.72 -12.48 -7.31
N TYR A 170 6.92 -12.46 -6.75
CA TYR A 170 7.49 -13.61 -6.04
C TYR A 170 6.62 -14.01 -4.83
N ASN A 171 6.11 -13.01 -4.11
CA ASN A 171 5.22 -13.18 -2.97
C ASN A 171 4.49 -11.88 -2.65
N GLY A 172 3.41 -11.97 -1.85
CA GLY A 172 2.62 -10.81 -1.43
C GLY A 172 1.98 -11.02 -0.07
N ILE A 173 1.71 -9.92 0.64
CA ILE A 173 0.98 -9.90 1.90
C ILE A 173 -0.20 -8.95 1.77
N PHE A 174 -1.42 -9.48 1.91
CA PHE A 174 -2.67 -8.74 1.82
C PHE A 174 -3.23 -8.51 3.23
N LEU A 175 -3.19 -7.25 3.70
CA LEU A 175 -3.64 -6.86 5.05
C LEU A 175 -5.13 -6.58 5.11
N GLY A 176 -5.77 -6.39 3.96
CA GLY A 176 -7.18 -6.09 3.84
C GLY A 176 -7.49 -5.30 2.56
N LYS A 177 -8.73 -4.83 2.44
CA LYS A 177 -9.19 -4.11 1.26
C LYS A 177 -8.30 -2.90 0.96
N LYS A 178 -7.70 -2.88 -0.23
CA LYS A 178 -6.78 -1.83 -0.72
C LYS A 178 -5.55 -1.60 0.18
N LYS A 179 -5.10 -2.65 0.91
CA LYS A 179 -3.90 -2.60 1.75
C LYS A 179 -3.09 -3.87 1.58
N TYR A 180 -2.03 -3.78 0.81
CA TYR A 180 -1.15 -4.92 0.53
C TYR A 180 0.27 -4.47 0.17
N VAL A 181 1.18 -5.41 0.21
CA VAL A 181 2.55 -5.27 -0.29
C VAL A 181 2.88 -6.49 -1.12
N VAL A 182 3.45 -6.28 -2.30
CA VAL A 182 3.92 -7.35 -3.19
C VAL A 182 5.37 -7.12 -3.60
N ASN A 183 6.12 -8.21 -3.71
CA ASN A 183 7.51 -8.23 -4.14
C ASN A 183 7.53 -8.57 -5.64
N LEU A 184 7.70 -7.54 -6.47
CA LEU A 184 7.56 -7.67 -7.92
C LEU A 184 8.65 -8.55 -8.53
N ALA A 185 8.27 -9.40 -9.46
CA ALA A 185 9.12 -10.20 -10.33
C ALA A 185 9.04 -9.73 -11.79
N TYR A 186 7.89 -9.11 -12.16
CA TYR A 186 7.63 -8.58 -13.48
C TYR A 186 6.59 -7.46 -13.38
N ASP A 187 6.77 -6.38 -14.12
CA ASP A 187 5.83 -5.26 -14.19
C ASP A 187 5.84 -4.70 -15.63
N SER A 188 4.73 -4.89 -16.35
CA SER A 188 4.48 -4.31 -17.69
C SER A 188 5.65 -4.48 -18.66
N GLY A 189 6.20 -5.69 -18.80
CA GLY A 189 7.33 -6.00 -19.69
C GLY A 189 8.70 -5.92 -19.02
N ILE A 190 8.81 -5.43 -17.79
CA ILE A 190 10.10 -5.27 -17.08
C ILE A 190 10.26 -6.39 -16.06
N HIS A 191 11.32 -7.18 -16.19
CA HIS A 191 11.71 -8.17 -15.19
C HIS A 191 12.46 -7.50 -14.04
N THR A 192 12.14 -7.89 -12.81
CA THR A 192 12.76 -7.37 -11.60
C THR A 192 13.32 -8.51 -10.75
N ASP A 193 14.43 -8.25 -10.07
CA ASP A 193 15.01 -9.20 -9.11
C ASP A 193 14.25 -9.16 -7.79
N ALA A 194 14.26 -10.28 -7.08
CA ALA A 194 13.62 -10.40 -5.77
C ALA A 194 14.12 -9.32 -4.81
N LEU A 195 13.18 -8.66 -4.12
CA LEU A 195 13.41 -7.55 -3.18
C LEU A 195 13.99 -6.25 -3.78
N SER A 196 14.23 -6.21 -5.07
CA SER A 196 14.65 -4.97 -5.74
C SER A 196 13.50 -3.96 -5.79
N GLN A 197 12.29 -4.46 -6.01
CA GLN A 197 11.10 -3.61 -6.13
C GLN A 197 9.92 -4.16 -5.31
N LEU A 198 9.57 -3.45 -4.23
CA LEU A 198 8.35 -3.67 -3.47
C LEU A 198 7.28 -2.66 -3.89
N LYS A 199 6.10 -3.14 -4.27
CA LYS A 199 4.91 -2.30 -4.53
C LYS A 199 4.05 -2.24 -3.27
N PHE A 200 3.92 -1.04 -2.71
CA PHE A 200 3.12 -0.78 -1.53
C PHE A 200 1.78 -0.16 -1.93
N THR A 201 0.67 -0.64 -1.39
CA THR A 201 -0.66 -0.08 -1.62
C THR A 201 -1.38 0.14 -0.29
N GLY A 202 -1.82 1.38 -0.02
CA GLY A 202 -2.66 1.75 1.13
C GLY A 202 -2.06 1.56 2.53
N VAL A 203 -0.79 1.16 2.62
CA VAL A 203 -0.06 0.92 3.87
C VAL A 203 0.70 2.16 4.36
N GLU A 204 1.15 2.13 5.60
CA GLU A 204 1.80 3.26 6.27
C GLU A 204 3.06 3.77 5.53
N MET A 205 3.81 2.90 4.87
CA MET A 205 5.07 3.20 4.17
C MET A 205 4.92 4.27 3.08
N ILE A 206 3.76 4.35 2.43
CA ILE A 206 3.50 5.31 1.33
C ILE A 206 2.70 6.54 1.76
N LYS A 207 2.19 6.59 2.99
CA LYS A 207 1.40 7.72 3.46
C LYS A 207 2.29 8.96 3.68
N GLY A 208 1.86 10.09 3.15
CA GLY A 208 2.60 11.36 3.29
C GLY A 208 2.79 11.84 4.73
N GLY A 209 1.94 11.39 5.65
CA GLY A 209 2.04 11.71 7.08
C GLY A 209 2.99 10.80 7.87
N THR A 210 3.53 9.74 7.28
CA THR A 210 4.47 8.84 7.96
C THR A 210 5.85 9.48 8.07
N PRO A 211 6.42 9.56 9.29
CA PRO A 211 7.73 10.18 9.51
C PRO A 211 8.85 9.46 8.71
N PRO A 212 9.89 10.19 8.29
CA PRO A 212 10.96 9.62 7.45
C PRO A 212 11.65 8.40 8.08
N PHE A 213 12.08 8.48 9.34
CA PHE A 213 12.70 7.35 10.06
C PHE A 213 11.76 6.16 10.16
N VAL A 214 10.50 6.40 10.51
CA VAL A 214 9.47 5.34 10.63
C VAL A 214 9.26 4.66 9.29
N ARG A 215 9.14 5.44 8.20
CA ARG A 215 8.98 4.92 6.85
C ARG A 215 10.14 4.01 6.46
N GLU A 216 11.38 4.47 6.66
CA GLU A 216 12.58 3.69 6.38
C GLU A 216 12.58 2.36 7.14
N LYS A 217 12.29 2.39 8.45
CA LYS A 217 12.31 1.18 9.26
C LYS A 217 11.14 0.22 8.95
N LEU A 218 9.96 0.73 8.62
CA LEU A 218 8.85 -0.11 8.16
C LEU A 218 9.15 -0.78 6.82
N VAL A 219 9.77 -0.07 5.88
CA VAL A 219 10.23 -0.65 4.60
C VAL A 219 11.30 -1.72 4.86
N TYR A 220 12.28 -1.45 5.72
CA TYR A 220 13.30 -2.42 6.12
C TYR A 220 12.70 -3.68 6.71
N LEU A 221 11.79 -3.55 7.69
CA LEU A 221 11.11 -4.68 8.33
C LEU A 221 10.28 -5.49 7.33
N THR A 222 9.62 -4.81 6.40
CA THR A 222 8.87 -5.48 5.33
C THR A 222 9.81 -6.27 4.40
N LYS A 223 10.93 -5.67 3.98
CA LYS A 223 11.96 -6.39 3.21
C LYS A 223 12.52 -7.59 3.98
N PHE A 224 12.74 -7.46 5.29
CA PHE A 224 13.17 -8.57 6.14
C PHE A 224 12.16 -9.73 6.09
N ILE A 225 10.87 -9.46 6.26
CA ILE A 225 9.80 -10.47 6.16
C ILE A 225 9.85 -11.18 4.81
N PHE A 226 9.88 -10.44 3.71
CA PHE A 226 9.90 -11.01 2.36
C PHE A 226 11.17 -11.81 2.07
N SER A 227 12.33 -11.38 2.58
CA SER A 227 13.62 -12.08 2.38
C SER A 227 13.66 -13.45 3.04
N LYS A 228 12.94 -13.61 4.16
CA LYS A 228 12.86 -14.89 4.88
C LYS A 228 11.80 -15.82 4.30
N GLY A 229 10.75 -15.30 3.69
CA GLY A 229 9.67 -16.07 3.11
C GLY A 229 9.14 -17.15 4.05
N ARG A 230 9.16 -18.41 3.62
CA ARG A 230 8.72 -19.57 4.43
C ARG A 230 9.64 -19.86 5.64
N ASN A 231 10.87 -19.36 5.64
CA ASN A 231 11.85 -19.54 6.72
C ASN A 231 11.82 -18.37 7.72
N PHE A 232 10.73 -17.60 7.76
CA PHE A 232 10.58 -16.50 8.70
C PHE A 232 10.55 -17.00 10.15
N ASP A 233 11.49 -16.48 10.98
CA ASP A 233 11.53 -16.74 12.45
C ASP A 233 11.15 -15.46 13.20
N ILE A 234 10.05 -15.51 13.93
CA ILE A 234 9.55 -14.40 14.74
C ILE A 234 10.56 -13.94 15.80
N ARG A 235 11.43 -14.83 16.28
CA ARG A 235 12.44 -14.51 17.29
C ARG A 235 13.56 -13.64 16.71
N GLU A 236 14.02 -13.95 15.49
CA GLU A 236 14.97 -13.09 14.78
C GLU A 236 14.33 -11.72 14.50
N PHE A 237 13.08 -11.71 14.05
CA PHE A 237 12.36 -10.48 13.78
C PHE A 237 12.20 -9.59 15.04
N VAL A 238 11.91 -10.17 16.19
CA VAL A 238 11.85 -9.44 17.48
C VAL A 238 13.21 -8.86 17.85
N LYS A 239 14.34 -9.54 17.56
CA LYS A 239 15.68 -8.96 17.78
C LYS A 239 15.90 -7.71 16.93
N GLU A 240 15.51 -7.74 15.63
CA GLU A 240 15.57 -6.57 14.76
C GLU A 240 14.70 -5.42 15.27
N LEU A 241 13.47 -5.70 15.73
CA LEU A 241 12.61 -4.69 16.35
C LEU A 241 13.25 -4.07 17.60
N LYS A 242 13.95 -4.86 18.43
CA LYS A 242 14.67 -4.34 19.62
C LYS A 242 15.80 -3.38 19.21
N ASN A 243 16.54 -3.70 18.15
CA ASN A 243 17.59 -2.83 17.62
C ASN A 243 17.00 -1.52 17.10
N ILE A 244 15.95 -1.60 16.28
CA ILE A 244 15.26 -0.42 15.77
C ILE A 244 14.70 0.44 16.91
N LYS A 245 14.17 -0.16 17.98
CA LYS A 245 13.67 0.57 19.16
C LYS A 245 14.79 1.35 19.88
N LYS A 246 15.99 0.80 19.95
CA LYS A 246 17.16 1.51 20.50
C LYS A 246 17.50 2.74 19.65
N ASP A 247 17.57 2.55 18.33
CA ASP A 247 17.83 3.65 17.39
C ASP A 247 16.72 4.70 17.42
N PHE A 248 15.47 4.27 17.59
CA PHE A 248 14.31 5.16 17.66
C PHE A 248 14.37 6.11 18.87
N LYS A 249 14.87 5.62 20.02
CA LYS A 249 14.92 6.41 21.27
C LYS A 249 15.90 7.59 21.24
N VAL A 250 16.82 7.60 20.29
CA VAL A 250 17.80 8.68 20.12
C VAL A 250 17.43 9.62 18.96
N GLN A 251 16.30 9.39 18.30
CA GLN A 251 15.86 10.23 17.18
C GLN A 251 15.32 11.57 17.65
N GLU A 252 15.55 12.59 16.83
CA GLU A 252 14.94 13.89 17.01
C GLU A 252 13.42 13.87 16.77
N PRO A 253 12.65 14.74 17.45
CA PRO A 253 11.20 14.80 17.29
C PRO A 253 10.74 14.87 15.82
N LYS A 254 11.42 15.63 14.98
CA LYS A 254 11.07 15.83 13.56
C LYS A 254 11.10 14.54 12.73
N SER A 255 11.99 13.61 13.07
CA SER A 255 12.16 12.36 12.31
C SER A 255 11.15 11.26 12.68
N ILE A 256 10.46 11.41 13.83
CA ILE A 256 9.53 10.41 14.37
C ILE A 256 8.10 10.92 14.59
N SER A 257 7.83 12.22 14.43
CA SER A 257 6.48 12.81 14.57
C SER A 257 5.66 12.61 13.32
N ALA A 258 4.41 12.16 13.48
CA ALA A 258 3.48 11.99 12.39
C ALA A 258 2.96 13.35 11.88
N SER A 259 2.82 13.50 10.55
CA SER A 259 2.37 14.74 9.92
C SER A 259 0.92 14.64 9.43
N VAL A 260 0.12 15.70 9.70
CA VAL A 260 -1.31 15.73 9.36
C VAL A 260 -1.82 17.16 9.20
N ASN A 261 -2.86 17.34 8.39
CA ASN A 261 -3.58 18.61 8.30
C ASN A 261 -4.63 18.72 9.41
N ILE A 262 -4.76 19.90 10.01
CA ILE A 262 -5.76 20.18 11.04
C ILE A 262 -7.06 20.63 10.35
N ASN A 263 -8.16 19.95 10.68
CA ASN A 263 -9.49 20.31 10.19
C ASN A 263 -10.44 20.48 11.37
N ASN A 264 -11.36 21.44 11.25
CA ASN A 264 -12.40 21.71 12.23
C ASN A 264 -11.85 21.98 13.65
N TYR A 265 -10.76 22.75 13.77
CA TYR A 265 -10.14 23.08 15.04
C TYR A 265 -11.18 23.67 16.02
N GLU A 266 -11.92 24.67 15.58
CA GLU A 266 -12.90 25.44 16.35
C GLU A 266 -14.08 24.59 16.82
N LYS A 267 -14.38 23.48 16.13
CA LYS A 267 -15.42 22.52 16.50
C LYS A 267 -15.01 21.67 17.70
N PHE A 268 -13.73 21.36 17.83
CA PHE A 268 -13.25 20.37 18.79
C PHE A 268 -12.50 20.98 19.97
N ILE A 269 -11.88 22.16 19.82
CA ILE A 269 -11.19 22.87 20.90
C ILE A 269 -12.15 23.90 21.49
N LEU A 270 -12.58 23.69 22.73
CA LEU A 270 -13.54 24.53 23.42
C LEU A 270 -12.85 25.64 24.20
N ASN A 271 -11.67 25.36 24.78
CA ASN A 271 -10.82 26.34 25.45
C ASN A 271 -9.34 25.91 25.33
N ASP A 272 -8.47 26.85 24.94
CA ASP A 272 -7.02 26.69 24.84
C ASP A 272 -6.25 27.92 25.36
N THR A 273 -6.92 28.78 26.15
CA THR A 273 -6.33 30.01 26.68
C THR A 273 -6.19 29.98 28.20
N THR A 274 -7.28 30.09 28.94
CA THR A 274 -7.33 30.06 30.41
C THR A 274 -7.39 28.66 30.99
N GLY A 275 -7.82 27.70 30.20
CA GLY A 275 -7.87 26.26 30.49
C GLY A 275 -7.67 25.47 29.21
N PHE A 276 -7.62 24.12 29.33
CA PHE A 276 -7.58 23.25 28.16
C PHE A 276 -8.79 22.33 28.16
N GLU A 277 -9.74 22.60 27.26
CA GLU A 277 -10.97 21.83 27.15
C GLU A 277 -11.21 21.40 25.70
N VAL A 278 -11.61 20.14 25.53
CA VAL A 278 -11.86 19.53 24.23
C VAL A 278 -13.24 18.89 24.16
N ALA A 279 -13.87 18.94 23.01
CA ALA A 279 -15.14 18.27 22.77
C ALA A 279 -15.00 16.74 22.83
N LYS A 280 -16.10 16.06 23.13
CA LYS A 280 -16.17 14.59 23.06
C LYS A 280 -15.78 14.09 21.65
N ALA A 281 -14.99 13.02 21.57
CA ALA A 281 -14.48 12.46 20.32
C ALA A 281 -13.56 13.39 19.50
N CYS A 282 -12.86 14.33 20.15
CA CYS A 282 -11.86 15.17 19.50
C CYS A 282 -10.76 14.29 18.86
N PRO A 283 -10.44 14.47 17.55
CA PRO A 283 -9.35 13.76 16.92
C PRO A 283 -8.01 14.03 17.60
N ILE A 284 -7.16 13.00 17.70
CA ILE A 284 -5.91 13.05 18.47
C ILE A 284 -4.98 14.20 18.03
N HIS A 285 -4.87 14.46 16.73
CA HIS A 285 -4.04 15.53 16.17
C HIS A 285 -4.60 16.94 16.45
N VAL A 286 -5.94 17.08 16.47
CA VAL A 286 -6.60 18.33 16.81
C VAL A 286 -6.41 18.62 18.30
N ARG A 287 -6.57 17.60 19.15
CA ARG A 287 -6.30 17.70 20.59
C ARG A 287 -4.84 18.05 20.86
N ALA A 288 -3.90 17.46 20.15
CA ALA A 288 -2.47 17.77 20.23
C ALA A 288 -2.18 19.24 19.87
N SER A 289 -2.89 19.78 18.87
CA SER A 289 -2.76 21.16 18.42
C SER A 289 -3.35 22.16 19.42
N GLY A 290 -4.51 21.83 20.00
CA GLY A 290 -5.08 22.62 21.09
C GLY A 290 -4.18 22.68 22.32
N TYR A 291 -3.51 21.56 22.63
CA TYR A 291 -2.55 21.53 23.74
C TYR A 291 -1.30 22.38 23.45
N HIS A 292 -0.81 22.42 22.22
CA HIS A 292 0.23 23.36 21.80
C HIS A 292 -0.20 24.81 22.06
N ASN A 293 -1.38 25.19 21.59
CA ASN A 293 -1.90 26.55 21.74
C ASN A 293 -2.08 26.91 23.20
N TYR A 294 -2.62 26.01 24.02
CA TYR A 294 -2.74 26.18 25.46
C TYR A 294 -1.39 26.45 26.14
N LEU A 295 -0.39 25.63 25.86
CA LEU A 295 0.96 25.83 26.41
C LEU A 295 1.59 27.13 25.93
N LEU A 296 1.45 27.47 24.66
CA LEU A 296 1.95 28.71 24.08
C LEU A 296 1.25 29.94 24.71
N ASN A 297 -0.08 29.90 24.86
CA ASN A 297 -0.87 30.96 25.48
C ASN A 297 -0.51 31.21 26.95
N ASN A 298 0.00 30.18 27.65
CA ASN A 298 0.42 30.27 29.03
C ASN A 298 1.95 30.36 29.20
N SER A 299 2.68 30.67 28.11
CA SER A 299 4.13 30.80 28.11
C SER A 299 4.57 32.24 27.77
N LYS A 300 5.84 32.55 28.03
CA LYS A 300 6.49 33.79 27.60
C LYS A 300 6.90 33.82 26.12
N TYR A 301 6.62 32.75 25.37
CA TYR A 301 7.12 32.57 24.01
C TYR A 301 6.10 32.88 22.91
N LYS A 302 4.99 33.56 23.24
CA LYS A 302 3.93 33.98 22.29
C LYS A 302 4.44 34.78 21.10
N SER A 303 5.48 35.58 21.28
CA SER A 303 6.08 36.36 20.19
C SER A 303 7.01 35.55 19.29
N LYS A 304 7.46 34.38 19.73
CA LYS A 304 8.41 33.52 19.01
C LYS A 304 7.74 32.45 18.17
N TYR A 305 6.60 31.95 18.62
CA TYR A 305 5.89 30.82 18.00
C TYR A 305 4.48 31.20 17.61
N SER A 306 3.95 30.54 16.57
CA SER A 306 2.61 30.76 16.08
C SER A 306 1.61 29.81 16.70
N LEU A 307 0.38 30.25 16.91
CA LEU A 307 -0.76 29.39 17.22
C LEU A 307 -1.12 28.54 16.01
N ILE A 308 -1.54 27.32 16.26
CA ILE A 308 -2.02 26.38 15.23
C ILE A 308 -3.50 26.67 14.94
N ARG A 309 -3.87 26.73 13.66
CA ARG A 309 -5.24 27.00 13.19
C ARG A 309 -5.76 25.89 12.28
N SER A 310 -7.05 25.91 11.97
CA SER A 310 -7.64 25.05 10.95
C SER A 310 -6.92 25.22 9.61
N SER A 311 -6.83 24.13 8.83
CA SER A 311 -6.14 24.00 7.54
C SER A 311 -4.62 24.05 7.59
N GLU A 312 -4.00 24.20 8.74
CA GLU A 312 -2.54 24.14 8.88
C GLU A 312 -2.04 22.69 8.95
N LYS A 313 -0.82 22.48 8.48
CA LYS A 313 -0.14 21.18 8.57
C LYS A 313 0.76 21.17 9.79
N VAL A 314 0.57 20.14 10.63
CA VAL A 314 1.32 19.97 11.88
C VAL A 314 2.02 18.62 11.93
N ASN A 315 3.03 18.55 12.79
CA ASN A 315 3.60 17.30 13.26
C ASN A 315 3.15 17.04 14.70
N TYR A 316 2.87 15.79 15.06
CA TYR A 316 2.47 15.44 16.42
C TYR A 316 3.14 14.18 16.93
N TYR A 317 3.27 14.07 18.24
CA TYR A 317 3.85 12.92 18.93
C TYR A 317 3.19 12.67 20.30
N PHE A 318 3.40 11.47 20.84
CA PHE A 318 2.95 11.09 22.19
C PHE A 318 3.90 11.62 23.26
N VAL A 319 3.33 12.08 24.39
CA VAL A 319 4.09 12.66 25.51
C VAL A 319 3.98 11.80 26.77
N LYS A 320 5.04 11.78 27.58
CA LYS A 320 5.11 10.95 28.81
C LYS A 320 4.18 11.42 29.92
N THR A 321 3.94 12.70 30.01
CA THR A 321 3.13 13.27 31.09
C THR A 321 1.67 13.30 30.68
N LYS A 322 0.82 12.68 31.46
CA LYS A 322 -0.61 12.97 31.42
C LYS A 322 -0.76 14.42 31.85
N SER A 323 -1.07 15.26 30.90
CA SER A 323 -1.28 16.68 31.13
C SER A 323 -2.72 16.94 31.54
N ILE A 324 -3.04 18.21 31.70
CA ILE A 324 -4.39 18.73 31.89
C ILE A 324 -5.34 18.05 30.86
N ALA A 325 -6.52 17.63 31.31
CA ALA A 325 -7.52 16.92 30.52
C ALA A 325 -7.10 15.55 29.93
N ASP A 326 -6.30 14.77 30.67
CA ASP A 326 -5.82 13.43 30.24
C ASP A 326 -5.13 13.41 28.86
N ASN A 327 -4.61 14.55 28.43
CA ASN A 327 -3.95 14.66 27.16
C ASN A 327 -2.54 14.02 27.19
N ASN A 328 -2.29 13.12 26.24
CA ASN A 328 -1.03 12.39 26.09
C ASN A 328 -0.35 12.68 24.74
N VAL A 329 -0.71 13.77 24.07
CA VAL A 329 -0.20 14.12 22.75
C VAL A 329 0.12 15.61 22.65
N PHE A 330 1.13 15.94 21.84
CA PHE A 330 1.54 17.32 21.55
C PHE A 330 1.81 17.47 20.06
N ALA A 331 1.38 18.61 19.51
CA ALA A 331 1.66 18.98 18.12
C ALA A 331 2.50 20.26 18.04
N TYR A 332 3.10 20.46 16.87
CA TYR A 332 3.82 21.68 16.54
C TYR A 332 3.71 21.97 15.04
N PRO A 333 3.75 23.27 14.61
CA PRO A 333 3.70 23.65 13.21
C PRO A 333 4.83 22.98 12.42
N GLN A 334 4.54 22.56 11.18
CA GLN A 334 5.55 21.92 10.33
C GLN A 334 6.76 22.85 10.13
N GLY A 335 7.95 22.33 10.39
CA GLY A 335 9.21 23.10 10.25
C GLY A 335 9.73 23.76 11.53
N THR A 336 8.89 24.04 12.52
CA THR A 336 9.27 24.80 13.73
C THR A 336 9.00 24.02 15.00
N TYR A 337 10.03 23.41 15.58
CA TYR A 337 9.90 22.67 16.85
C TYR A 337 10.11 23.63 18.05
N PRO A 338 9.18 23.71 19.00
CA PRO A 338 9.24 24.65 20.13
C PRO A 338 10.01 24.08 21.32
N TYR A 339 11.35 24.03 21.21
CA TYR A 339 12.23 23.42 22.22
C TYR A 339 12.00 23.91 23.65
N GLU A 340 11.56 25.16 23.82
CA GLU A 340 11.45 25.81 25.14
C GLU A 340 10.24 25.35 25.94
N PHE A 341 9.18 24.88 25.28
CA PHE A 341 7.95 24.47 25.98
C PHE A 341 7.38 23.13 25.51
N ALA A 342 8.03 22.47 24.53
CA ALA A 342 7.61 21.17 24.06
C ALA A 342 7.74 20.12 25.19
N PRO A 343 6.68 19.37 25.49
CA PRO A 343 6.75 18.30 26.48
C PRO A 343 7.66 17.16 26.03
N PRO A 344 8.26 16.39 26.95
CA PRO A 344 9.12 15.26 26.61
C PRO A 344 8.35 14.15 25.91
N ILE A 345 8.98 13.57 24.88
CA ILE A 345 8.41 12.50 24.06
C ILE A 345 8.27 11.21 24.90
N ASP A 346 7.14 10.54 24.77
CA ASP A 346 7.00 9.14 25.12
C ASP A 346 7.46 8.25 23.96
N TYR A 347 8.76 7.94 23.92
CA TYR A 347 9.34 7.12 22.87
C TYR A 347 8.77 5.70 22.83
N ASP A 348 8.31 5.16 23.95
CA ASP A 348 7.74 3.81 23.98
C ASP A 348 6.35 3.76 23.36
N GLU A 349 5.48 4.73 23.70
CA GLU A 349 4.16 4.86 23.06
C GLU A 349 4.30 5.29 21.59
N GLN A 350 5.19 6.24 21.29
CA GLN A 350 5.44 6.68 19.91
C GLN A 350 5.90 5.53 19.01
N PHE A 351 6.86 4.71 19.49
CA PHE A 351 7.32 3.52 18.79
C PHE A 351 6.19 2.51 18.59
N THR A 352 5.39 2.28 19.63
CA THR A 352 4.27 1.35 19.58
C THR A 352 3.27 1.79 18.48
N LYS A 353 2.85 3.06 18.47
CA LYS A 353 1.86 3.56 17.53
C LYS A 353 2.37 3.68 16.09
N THR A 354 3.66 4.02 15.91
CA THR A 354 4.17 4.32 14.57
C THR A 354 4.88 3.15 13.90
N ILE A 355 5.46 2.22 14.65
CA ILE A 355 6.18 1.06 14.11
C ILE A 355 5.52 -0.27 14.50
N LEU A 356 5.29 -0.50 15.80
CA LEU A 356 4.85 -1.81 16.27
C LEU A 356 3.40 -2.14 15.84
N ASP A 357 2.45 -1.23 16.01
CA ASP A 357 1.05 -1.44 15.60
C ASP A 357 0.92 -1.66 14.07
N PRO A 358 1.56 -0.86 13.19
CA PRO A 358 1.59 -1.14 11.76
C PRO A 358 2.17 -2.51 11.40
N ILE A 359 3.32 -2.88 11.98
CA ILE A 359 3.98 -4.14 11.64
C ILE A 359 3.26 -5.36 12.21
N ASN A 360 2.59 -5.22 13.34
CA ASN A 360 1.78 -6.29 13.92
C ASN A 360 0.66 -6.75 12.99
N ARG A 361 0.13 -5.89 12.11
CA ARG A 361 -0.85 -6.29 11.09
C ARG A 361 -0.26 -7.30 10.11
N PHE A 362 1.03 -7.15 9.74
CA PHE A 362 1.72 -8.13 8.91
C PHE A 362 1.91 -9.45 9.65
N ILE A 363 2.34 -9.37 10.90
CA ILE A 363 2.59 -10.53 11.76
C ILE A 363 1.31 -11.36 11.98
N GLU A 364 0.16 -10.71 12.21
CA GLU A 364 -1.13 -11.38 12.37
C GLU A 364 -1.59 -12.09 11.09
N VAL A 365 -1.48 -11.43 9.93
CA VAL A 365 -1.84 -12.04 8.64
C VAL A 365 -0.94 -13.23 8.28
N MET A 366 0.31 -13.22 8.75
CA MET A 366 1.22 -14.36 8.62
C MET A 366 0.93 -15.51 9.61
N GLY A 367 -0.10 -15.38 10.45
CA GLY A 367 -0.53 -16.41 11.41
C GLY A 367 0.21 -16.40 12.76
N TYR A 368 1.00 -15.37 13.05
CA TYR A 368 1.67 -15.21 14.35
C TYR A 368 0.85 -14.35 15.31
N ASN A 369 1.08 -14.53 16.59
CA ASN A 369 0.52 -13.64 17.62
C ASN A 369 1.15 -12.25 17.56
N LYS A 370 0.38 -11.23 17.95
CA LYS A 370 0.88 -9.86 18.11
C LYS A 370 2.11 -9.80 19.00
N ILE A 371 3.11 -9.07 18.58
CA ILE A 371 4.27 -8.75 19.40
C ILE A 371 3.83 -7.69 20.42
N SER A 372 3.89 -8.06 21.71
CA SER A 372 3.52 -7.16 22.81
C SER A 372 4.58 -6.08 23.03
N PRO A 373 4.18 -4.81 23.32
CA PRO A 373 5.12 -3.77 23.77
C PRO A 373 5.94 -4.20 25.00
N ASN A 374 5.38 -5.03 25.88
CA ASN A 374 6.04 -5.52 27.10
C ASN A 374 7.21 -6.47 26.80
N LEU A 375 7.26 -7.14 25.67
CA LEU A 375 8.42 -7.96 25.24
C LEU A 375 9.71 -7.15 25.14
N PHE A 376 9.62 -5.83 25.00
CA PHE A 376 10.77 -4.93 24.98
C PHE A 376 11.23 -4.51 26.40
N MET A 377 10.41 -4.73 27.42
CA MET A 377 10.75 -4.42 28.81
C MET A 377 11.47 -5.59 29.53
N ILE A 378 11.30 -6.82 29.03
CA ILE A 378 11.92 -8.00 29.60
C ILE A 378 13.33 -8.17 29.03
N ASN A 379 14.32 -7.58 29.67
CA ASN A 379 15.74 -7.74 29.31
C ASN A 379 16.32 -9.13 29.65
N ALA A 380 15.50 -10.10 30.06
CA ALA A 380 16.02 -11.23 30.81
C ALA A 380 15.50 -12.64 30.40
N LEU A 381 15.02 -12.87 29.20
CA LEU A 381 14.58 -14.24 28.91
C LEU A 381 14.91 -14.77 27.48
N PHE A 382 15.96 -14.26 26.86
CA PHE A 382 16.54 -14.98 25.65
C PHE A 382 18.01 -14.64 25.48
#